data_8b78005f70d08c37922906ab6de6054a
#
_entry.id   8b78005f70d08c37922906ab6de6054a
#
_cell.length_a   1.000
_cell.length_b   1.000
_cell.length_c   1.000
_cell.angle_alpha   90.00
_cell.angle_beta   90.00
_cell.angle_gamma   90.00
#
_symmetry.space_group_name_H-M   'P 1'
#
loop_
_entity.id
_entity.type
_entity.pdbx_description
1 polymer ?
#
loop_
_entity_poly.entity_id
_entity_poly.type
_entity_poly.pdbx_seq_one_letter_code
_entity_poly.pdbx_strand_id
1 'polypeptide(L)'
;SLSSVSVSSESVIGDTKSEDTETEESEEVVRKDGNVTPGSTYATAASIGLNTTYKATTSRKSVTHWYKFTMSKAGMVQLKFAHANLSSTSNSPAWKIDFIADQFGGMVSVNSGLQDTQNQTAKIGLEAGTYYVQVTGLGVLTIGSSDYSFSVQYEDIYCETEQNDSISTADNYTKLGQTITGSISSTSDTDYYKITSAAKGYLSFQLQHDKVSSKLATDIYSVAVCDASGNTIYTMTSRTDEEKTESVNFGLAAGTYYL
;
A
#
# COMPACT_ATOMS: atom_id res chain seq x y z
N SER A 1 -5.78 -3.76 -5.99
CA SER A 1 -5.02 -3.53 -7.22
C SER A 1 -4.12 -2.34 -7.03
N LEU A 2 -2.91 -2.40 -7.60
CA LEU A 2 -2.02 -1.26 -7.62
C LEU A 2 -2.49 -0.28 -8.69
N SER A 3 -2.57 0.99 -8.33
CA SER A 3 -2.70 2.09 -9.28
C SER A 3 -1.47 2.98 -9.20
N SER A 4 -1.12 3.63 -10.29
CA SER A 4 -0.06 4.62 -10.32
C SER A 4 -0.55 5.89 -11.01
N VAL A 5 -0.19 7.02 -10.44
CA VAL A 5 -0.52 8.34 -10.99
C VAL A 5 0.77 9.03 -11.38
N SER A 6 0.84 9.55 -12.60
CA SER A 6 1.91 10.46 -13.01
C SER A 6 1.31 11.81 -13.37
N VAL A 7 1.93 12.87 -12.84
CA VAL A 7 1.54 14.25 -13.10
C VAL A 7 2.68 14.91 -13.85
N SER A 8 2.40 15.43 -15.03
CA SER A 8 3.36 16.19 -15.82
C SER A 8 2.97 17.67 -15.91
N SER A 9 3.93 18.54 -15.71
CA SER A 9 3.80 19.98 -15.95
C SER A 9 4.76 20.38 -17.06
N GLU A 10 4.26 21.00 -18.12
CA GLU A 10 5.11 21.71 -19.07
C GLU A 10 5.25 23.17 -18.61
N SER A 11 6.42 23.49 -18.07
CA SER A 11 6.86 24.87 -17.92
C SER A 11 7.82 25.18 -19.07
N VAL A 12 7.51 26.17 -19.85
CA VAL A 12 8.46 26.73 -20.85
C VAL A 12 9.47 27.58 -20.07
N ILE A 13 10.55 26.99 -19.62
CA ILE A 13 11.79 27.70 -19.22
C ILE A 13 12.98 26.79 -19.58
N GLY A 14 13.96 27.42 -20.20
CA GLY A 14 15.09 26.82 -20.86
C GLY A 14 16.05 25.99 -20.00
N ASP A 15 16.75 25.15 -20.73
CA ASP A 15 17.88 24.28 -20.39
C ASP A 15 18.84 24.79 -19.32
N THR A 16 19.12 23.92 -18.33
CA THR A 16 20.49 23.71 -17.84
C THR A 16 20.64 22.25 -17.41
N LYS A 17 21.41 21.49 -18.17
CA LYS A 17 21.92 20.16 -17.81
C LYS A 17 22.83 20.24 -16.59
N SER A 18 22.63 19.35 -15.62
CA SER A 18 23.70 18.80 -14.81
C SER A 18 23.53 17.28 -14.75
N GLU A 19 24.54 16.58 -15.27
CA GLU A 19 24.69 15.13 -15.15
C GLU A 19 25.27 14.84 -13.77
N ASP A 20 24.49 14.21 -12.89
CA ASP A 20 25.03 13.50 -11.73
C ASP A 20 24.80 12.00 -11.94
N THR A 21 25.92 11.32 -12.10
CA THR A 21 26.01 9.87 -12.19
C THR A 21 25.99 9.30 -10.78
N GLU A 22 24.82 8.93 -10.29
CA GLU A 22 24.73 8.09 -9.08
C GLU A 22 24.88 6.62 -9.49
N THR A 23 25.93 6.01 -8.94
CA THR A 23 26.17 4.57 -9.04
C THR A 23 25.18 3.86 -8.12
N GLU A 24 24.17 3.21 -8.70
CA GLU A 24 23.27 2.32 -7.95
C GLU A 24 24.06 1.08 -7.47
N GLU A 25 24.44 1.05 -6.19
CA GLU A 25 24.75 -0.19 -5.50
C GLU A 25 23.44 -0.93 -5.23
N SER A 26 23.15 -1.95 -6.03
CA SER A 26 22.07 -2.89 -5.75
C SER A 26 22.43 -3.70 -4.51
N GLU A 27 21.91 -3.35 -3.35
CA GLU A 27 21.95 -4.23 -2.18
C GLU A 27 21.14 -5.49 -2.48
N GLU A 28 21.84 -6.61 -2.64
CA GLU A 28 21.25 -7.93 -2.74
C GLU A 28 20.54 -8.26 -1.42
N VAL A 29 19.21 -8.17 -1.41
CA VAL A 29 18.39 -8.48 -0.23
C VAL A 29 18.44 -9.97 0.03
N VAL A 30 19.34 -10.39 0.91
CA VAL A 30 19.47 -11.77 1.36
C VAL A 30 18.21 -12.15 2.15
N ARG A 31 17.33 -12.97 1.57
CA ARG A 31 16.18 -13.57 2.25
C ARG A 31 16.65 -14.59 3.27
N LYS A 32 16.32 -14.40 4.54
CA LYS A 32 16.56 -15.36 5.61
C LYS A 32 15.23 -15.89 6.12
N ASP A 33 15.02 -17.18 6.07
CA ASP A 33 13.87 -17.83 6.70
C ASP A 33 14.21 -18.21 8.13
N GLY A 34 13.24 -18.06 9.05
CA GLY A 34 13.51 -18.38 10.44
C GLY A 34 12.27 -18.61 11.28
N ASN A 35 12.46 -19.33 12.37
CA ASN A 35 11.47 -19.43 13.42
C ASN A 35 11.51 -18.17 14.29
N VAL A 36 10.34 -17.68 14.68
CA VAL A 36 10.20 -16.52 15.57
C VAL A 36 9.24 -16.86 16.69
N THR A 37 9.64 -16.50 17.92
CA THR A 37 8.73 -16.56 19.08
C THR A 37 7.91 -15.29 19.10
N PRO A 38 6.58 -15.37 18.92
CA PRO A 38 5.73 -14.18 18.89
C PRO A 38 5.64 -13.48 20.25
N GLY A 39 5.45 -12.17 20.22
CA GLY A 39 4.98 -11.46 21.42
C GLY A 39 3.52 -11.75 21.71
N SER A 40 3.12 -11.69 22.98
CA SER A 40 1.73 -11.88 23.40
C SER A 40 0.94 -10.57 23.47
N THR A 41 1.60 -9.43 23.40
CA THR A 41 1.02 -8.09 23.47
C THR A 41 1.77 -7.14 22.52
N TYR A 42 1.17 -5.99 22.25
CA TYR A 42 1.81 -4.89 21.53
C TYR A 42 3.20 -4.55 22.10
N ALA A 43 3.30 -4.38 23.43
CA ALA A 43 4.54 -3.99 24.09
C ALA A 43 5.65 -5.06 23.98
N THR A 44 5.28 -6.33 23.85
CA THR A 44 6.20 -7.47 23.73
C THR A 44 6.36 -7.98 22.30
N ALA A 45 5.89 -7.23 21.31
CA ALA A 45 5.94 -7.61 19.90
C ALA A 45 7.35 -8.04 19.48
N ALA A 46 7.45 -9.22 18.86
CA ALA A 46 8.72 -9.76 18.40
C ALA A 46 9.23 -8.99 17.18
N SER A 47 10.49 -8.62 17.18
CA SER A 47 11.10 -7.92 16.04
C SER A 47 11.32 -8.88 14.87
N ILE A 48 10.91 -8.45 13.68
CA ILE A 48 11.09 -9.15 12.40
C ILE A 48 11.75 -8.26 11.38
N GLY A 49 12.44 -8.84 10.41
CA GLY A 49 13.00 -8.14 9.26
C GLY A 49 12.03 -8.10 8.08
N LEU A 50 12.21 -7.11 7.22
CA LEU A 50 11.54 -7.03 5.93
C LEU A 50 12.07 -8.11 4.98
N ASN A 51 11.26 -8.52 4.02
CA ASN A 51 11.59 -9.52 2.98
C ASN A 51 12.08 -10.88 3.52
N THR A 52 11.73 -11.19 4.76
CA THR A 52 12.11 -12.42 5.45
C THR A 52 10.86 -13.22 5.80
N THR A 53 10.88 -14.53 5.52
CA THR A 53 9.78 -15.42 5.90
C THR A 53 10.00 -15.95 7.30
N TYR A 54 9.00 -15.77 8.16
CA TYR A 54 8.98 -16.27 9.53
C TYR A 54 7.94 -17.37 9.69
N LYS A 55 8.21 -18.29 10.63
CA LYS A 55 7.31 -19.38 10.99
C LYS A 55 6.99 -19.29 12.47
N ALA A 56 5.72 -19.53 12.80
CA ALA A 56 5.25 -19.60 14.16
C ALA A 56 4.09 -20.59 14.27
N THR A 57 3.73 -20.95 15.49
CA THR A 57 2.70 -21.92 15.78
C THR A 57 1.63 -21.32 16.70
N THR A 58 0.37 -21.42 16.29
CA THR A 58 -0.77 -21.05 17.13
C THR A 58 -1.20 -22.25 17.97
N SER A 59 -0.97 -22.21 19.26
CA SER A 59 -1.28 -23.34 20.16
C SER A 59 -2.74 -23.41 20.59
N ARG A 60 -3.52 -22.36 20.37
CA ARG A 60 -4.94 -22.25 20.83
C ARG A 60 -5.74 -21.32 19.93
N LYS A 61 -7.07 -21.47 19.93
CA LYS A 61 -8.00 -20.47 19.44
C LYS A 61 -7.89 -19.18 20.27
N SER A 62 -8.17 -18.04 19.64
CA SER A 62 -8.16 -16.71 20.27
C SER A 62 -6.81 -16.29 20.86
N VAL A 63 -5.71 -16.86 20.37
CA VAL A 63 -4.36 -16.38 20.67
C VAL A 63 -4.01 -15.33 19.64
N THR A 64 -3.48 -14.23 20.13
CA THR A 64 -2.97 -13.14 19.31
C THR A 64 -1.46 -13.09 19.42
N HIS A 65 -0.80 -13.11 18.28
CA HIS A 65 0.63 -12.99 18.13
C HIS A 65 0.98 -11.60 17.60
N TRP A 66 1.96 -10.97 18.23
CA TRP A 66 2.41 -9.64 17.88
C TRP A 66 3.84 -9.63 17.35
N TYR A 67 4.02 -8.95 16.23
CA TYR A 67 5.30 -8.72 15.59
C TYR A 67 5.46 -7.24 15.27
N LYS A 68 6.70 -6.77 15.18
CA LYS A 68 7.03 -5.41 14.75
C LYS A 68 8.17 -5.42 13.76
N PHE A 69 8.12 -4.50 12.81
CA PHE A 69 9.19 -4.26 11.86
C PHE A 69 9.46 -2.76 11.76
N THR A 70 10.66 -2.41 11.29
CA THR A 70 11.07 -1.02 11.12
C THR A 70 11.44 -0.78 9.68
N MET A 71 10.93 0.31 9.11
CA MET A 71 11.30 0.83 7.82
C MET A 71 12.24 2.00 8.00
N SER A 72 13.41 1.98 7.36
CA SER A 72 14.39 3.07 7.39
C SER A 72 14.04 4.22 6.45
N LYS A 73 13.18 3.97 5.45
CA LYS A 73 12.68 4.94 4.49
C LYS A 73 11.28 4.54 4.03
N ALA A 74 10.55 5.48 3.47
CA ALA A 74 9.24 5.23 2.88
C ALA A 74 9.31 4.19 1.75
N GLY A 75 8.22 3.47 1.53
CA GLY A 75 8.11 2.48 0.47
C GLY A 75 6.83 1.65 0.59
N MET A 76 6.60 0.80 -0.40
CA MET A 76 5.43 -0.04 -0.47
C MET A 76 5.64 -1.35 0.29
N VAL A 77 4.67 -1.75 1.12
CA VAL A 77 4.69 -3.01 1.86
C VAL A 77 3.46 -3.87 1.57
N GLN A 78 3.64 -5.18 1.66
CA GLN A 78 2.58 -6.17 1.58
C GLN A 78 2.85 -7.32 2.55
N LEU A 79 1.86 -7.71 3.31
CA LEU A 79 1.96 -8.91 4.14
C LEU A 79 1.49 -10.13 3.35
N LYS A 80 2.31 -11.17 3.35
CA LYS A 80 1.97 -12.52 2.85
C LYS A 80 1.84 -13.47 4.04
N PHE A 81 0.83 -14.31 3.98
CA PHE A 81 0.51 -15.28 5.02
C PHE A 81 0.21 -16.64 4.40
N ALA A 82 0.68 -17.73 5.00
CA ALA A 82 0.46 -19.08 4.50
C ALA A 82 0.36 -20.09 5.64
N HIS A 83 -0.47 -21.12 5.44
CA HIS A 83 -0.62 -22.26 6.35
C HIS A 83 -1.02 -23.50 5.56
N ALA A 84 -0.99 -24.67 6.19
CA ALA A 84 -1.50 -25.89 5.58
C ALA A 84 -3.02 -25.86 5.45
N ASN A 85 -3.58 -26.59 4.48
CA ASN A 85 -5.01 -26.81 4.42
C ASN A 85 -5.47 -27.62 5.67
N LEU A 86 -6.38 -27.06 6.46
CA LEU A 86 -6.83 -27.61 7.72
C LEU A 86 -8.23 -28.25 7.64
N SER A 87 -8.91 -28.17 6.51
CA SER A 87 -10.26 -28.72 6.33
C SER A 87 -10.52 -29.12 4.90
N SER A 88 -11.14 -30.28 4.69
CA SER A 88 -11.61 -30.71 3.36
C SER A 88 -13.03 -30.22 3.04
N THR A 89 -13.77 -29.67 4.01
CA THR A 89 -15.21 -29.43 3.90
C THR A 89 -15.63 -28.00 4.22
N SER A 90 -14.80 -27.21 4.89
CA SER A 90 -15.15 -25.85 5.34
C SER A 90 -14.01 -24.89 5.10
N ASN A 91 -14.31 -23.69 4.62
CA ASN A 91 -13.37 -22.58 4.53
C ASN A 91 -13.72 -21.42 5.51
N SER A 92 -14.21 -21.78 6.70
CA SER A 92 -14.47 -20.77 7.73
C SER A 92 -13.17 -20.02 8.08
N PRO A 93 -13.22 -18.69 8.33
CA PRO A 93 -12.07 -17.91 8.74
C PRO A 93 -11.39 -18.49 9.99
N ALA A 94 -10.10 -18.79 9.86
CA ALA A 94 -9.27 -19.41 10.89
C ALA A 94 -8.27 -18.44 11.51
N TRP A 95 -7.79 -17.49 10.72
CA TRP A 95 -6.93 -16.41 11.19
C TRP A 95 -7.42 -15.06 10.66
N LYS A 96 -7.16 -14.04 11.46
CA LYS A 96 -7.18 -12.64 11.04
C LYS A 96 -5.76 -12.09 11.16
N ILE A 97 -5.29 -11.45 10.11
CA ILE A 97 -3.98 -10.84 10.02
C ILE A 97 -4.17 -9.35 9.78
N ASP A 98 -3.61 -8.52 10.65
CA ASP A 98 -3.74 -7.07 10.60
C ASP A 98 -2.37 -6.42 10.49
N PHE A 99 -2.23 -5.45 9.58
CA PHE A 99 -1.21 -4.41 9.68
C PHE A 99 -1.72 -3.30 10.60
N ILE A 100 -0.86 -2.85 11.49
CA ILE A 100 -1.21 -1.88 12.54
C ILE A 100 -0.13 -0.80 12.60
N ALA A 101 -0.54 0.46 12.50
CA ALA A 101 0.38 1.60 12.64
C ALA A 101 0.80 1.78 14.10
N ASP A 102 -0.15 1.69 15.02
CA ASP A 102 0.06 1.75 16.45
C ASP A 102 -0.91 0.81 17.20
N GLN A 103 -0.90 0.84 18.52
CA GLN A 103 -1.75 -0.06 19.31
C GLN A 103 -3.28 0.13 19.12
N PHE A 104 -3.71 1.19 18.45
CA PHE A 104 -5.13 1.56 18.32
C PHE A 104 -5.65 1.52 16.88
N GLY A 105 -4.79 1.52 15.87
CA GLY A 105 -5.16 1.69 14.47
C GLY A 105 -4.75 0.54 13.56
N GLY A 106 -5.71 -0.28 13.10
CA GLY A 106 -5.50 -1.19 11.97
C GLY A 106 -5.50 -0.41 10.66
N MET A 107 -4.54 -0.69 9.78
CA MET A 107 -4.42 -0.07 8.45
C MET A 107 -5.09 -0.96 7.39
N VAL A 108 -4.68 -2.20 7.29
CA VAL A 108 -5.24 -3.17 6.35
C VAL A 108 -5.26 -4.55 7.00
N SER A 109 -6.26 -5.35 6.66
CA SER A 109 -6.40 -6.70 7.20
C SER A 109 -6.76 -7.72 6.11
N VAL A 110 -6.44 -8.99 6.39
CA VAL A 110 -6.87 -10.13 5.61
C VAL A 110 -7.29 -11.27 6.54
N ASN A 111 -8.35 -11.97 6.16
CA ASN A 111 -8.74 -13.22 6.79
C ASN A 111 -8.20 -14.40 5.98
N SER A 112 -7.76 -15.45 6.69
CA SER A 112 -7.37 -16.72 6.08
C SER A 112 -8.32 -17.81 6.58
N GLY A 113 -8.98 -18.50 5.66
CA GLY A 113 -9.89 -19.61 5.97
C GLY A 113 -9.15 -20.94 6.13
N LEU A 114 -9.85 -21.95 6.63
CA LEU A 114 -9.28 -23.28 6.88
C LEU A 114 -8.70 -23.97 5.61
N GLN A 115 -9.20 -23.62 4.42
CA GLN A 115 -8.75 -24.19 3.15
C GLN A 115 -7.75 -23.29 2.42
N ASP A 116 -7.63 -22.03 2.83
CA ASP A 116 -6.74 -21.09 2.19
C ASP A 116 -5.30 -21.43 2.59
N THR A 117 -4.46 -21.72 1.60
CA THR A 117 -3.05 -22.05 1.86
C THR A 117 -2.14 -20.84 1.74
N GLN A 118 -2.59 -19.80 1.06
CA GLN A 118 -1.86 -18.54 0.89
C GLN A 118 -2.84 -17.36 0.82
N ASN A 119 -2.53 -16.31 1.55
CA ASN A 119 -3.25 -15.05 1.56
C ASN A 119 -2.28 -13.87 1.58
N GLN A 120 -2.75 -12.71 1.16
CA GLN A 120 -1.98 -11.49 1.21
C GLN A 120 -2.90 -10.29 1.43
N THR A 121 -2.37 -9.26 2.09
CA THR A 121 -3.06 -7.96 2.21
C THR A 121 -3.04 -7.20 0.89
N ALA A 122 -3.77 -6.12 0.79
CA ALA A 122 -3.46 -5.06 -0.16
C ALA A 122 -2.01 -4.60 0.04
N LYS A 123 -1.39 -4.07 -1.00
CA LYS A 123 -0.14 -3.30 -0.85
C LYS A 123 -0.51 -1.94 -0.28
N ILE A 124 0.29 -1.42 0.63
CA ILE A 124 0.14 -0.08 1.20
C ILE A 124 1.49 0.64 1.24
N GLY A 125 1.50 1.92 0.96
CA GLY A 125 2.67 2.76 1.15
C GLY A 125 2.80 3.21 2.60
N LEU A 126 3.99 3.20 3.13
CA LEU A 126 4.28 3.61 4.52
C LEU A 126 5.51 4.50 4.57
N GLU A 127 5.48 5.49 5.45
CA GLU A 127 6.64 6.30 5.82
C GLU A 127 7.72 5.47 6.55
N ALA A 128 8.91 6.05 6.70
CA ALA A 128 9.90 5.50 7.61
C ALA A 128 9.35 5.46 9.04
N GLY A 129 9.44 4.29 9.70
CA GLY A 129 8.81 4.13 11.02
C GLY A 129 8.80 2.70 11.51
N THR A 130 8.18 2.48 12.66
CA THR A 130 7.95 1.15 13.24
C THR A 130 6.47 0.81 13.16
N TYR A 131 6.18 -0.35 12.59
CA TYR A 131 4.85 -0.86 12.35
C TYR A 131 4.69 -2.26 12.92
N TYR A 132 3.45 -2.72 13.03
CA TYR A 132 3.14 -3.97 13.68
C TYR A 132 2.31 -4.90 12.80
N VAL A 133 2.51 -6.18 13.00
CA VAL A 133 1.67 -7.25 12.46
C VAL A 133 1.02 -7.99 13.62
N GLN A 134 -0.29 -8.11 13.56
CA GLN A 134 -1.06 -8.90 14.51
C GLN A 134 -1.63 -10.13 13.80
N VAL A 135 -1.35 -11.32 14.32
CA VAL A 135 -1.93 -12.57 13.82
C VAL A 135 -2.83 -13.14 14.91
N THR A 136 -4.13 -13.19 14.67
CA THR A 136 -5.11 -13.69 15.64
C THR A 136 -5.72 -15.00 15.16
N GLY A 137 -5.60 -16.05 15.95
CA GLY A 137 -6.31 -17.30 15.75
C GLY A 137 -7.79 -17.14 16.09
N LEU A 138 -8.67 -17.53 15.13
CA LEU A 138 -10.13 -17.45 15.31
C LEU A 138 -10.71 -18.73 15.92
N GLY A 139 -11.96 -18.65 16.38
CA GLY A 139 -12.62 -19.70 17.16
C GLY A 139 -12.81 -21.07 16.48
N VAL A 140 -12.61 -21.14 15.16
CA VAL A 140 -12.69 -22.40 14.38
C VAL A 140 -11.41 -23.23 14.43
N LEU A 141 -10.27 -22.66 14.89
CA LEU A 141 -9.06 -23.43 15.14
C LEU A 141 -9.32 -24.40 16.29
N THR A 142 -9.33 -25.69 15.98
CA THR A 142 -9.54 -26.75 16.96
C THR A 142 -8.32 -26.91 17.87
N ILE A 143 -8.49 -27.62 18.98
CA ILE A 143 -7.45 -27.91 19.94
C ILE A 143 -6.29 -28.64 19.26
N GLY A 144 -5.19 -27.94 19.03
CA GLY A 144 -4.00 -28.40 18.34
C GLY A 144 -3.14 -27.22 17.97
N SER A 145 -1.89 -27.46 17.70
CA SER A 145 -1.00 -26.44 17.13
C SER A 145 -1.28 -26.29 15.64
N SER A 146 -1.41 -25.06 15.19
CA SER A 146 -1.49 -24.75 13.75
C SER A 146 -0.32 -23.87 13.37
N ASP A 147 0.53 -24.41 12.52
CA ASP A 147 1.70 -23.72 12.00
C ASP A 147 1.27 -22.76 10.89
N TYR A 148 1.88 -21.60 10.89
CA TYR A 148 1.76 -20.63 9.83
C TYR A 148 3.12 -20.01 9.49
N SER A 149 3.22 -19.45 8.31
CA SER A 149 4.34 -18.62 7.90
C SER A 149 3.84 -17.28 7.38
N PHE A 150 4.64 -16.25 7.54
CA PHE A 150 4.34 -14.92 7.04
C PHE A 150 5.59 -14.15 6.70
N SER A 151 5.44 -13.12 5.89
CA SER A 151 6.51 -12.17 5.60
C SER A 151 5.91 -10.80 5.33
N VAL A 152 6.64 -9.75 5.69
CA VAL A 152 6.38 -8.39 5.24
C VAL A 152 7.30 -8.14 4.05
N GLN A 153 6.73 -8.07 2.86
CA GLN A 153 7.44 -7.72 1.64
C GLN A 153 7.56 -6.20 1.58
N TYR A 154 8.73 -5.69 1.23
CA TYR A 154 9.03 -4.28 1.08
C TYR A 154 9.60 -4.00 -0.30
N GLU A 155 9.10 -2.97 -0.95
CA GLU A 155 9.59 -2.47 -2.22
C GLU A 155 9.99 -0.99 -2.05
N ASP A 156 11.24 -0.65 -2.40
CA ASP A 156 11.76 0.70 -2.39
C ASP A 156 11.36 1.42 -3.67
N ILE A 157 10.19 2.00 -3.68
CA ILE A 157 9.62 2.73 -4.81
C ILE A 157 9.03 4.05 -4.34
N TYR A 158 8.93 5.03 -5.25
CA TYR A 158 8.21 6.26 -4.98
C TYR A 158 6.72 5.96 -4.92
N CYS A 159 6.14 5.99 -3.74
CA CYS A 159 4.75 5.66 -3.49
C CYS A 159 4.10 6.70 -2.56
N GLU A 160 2.78 6.65 -2.51
CA GLU A 160 2.00 7.30 -1.46
C GLU A 160 2.37 6.77 -0.09
N THR A 161 1.90 7.45 0.94
CA THR A 161 2.06 7.01 2.33
C THR A 161 0.75 7.16 3.08
N GLU A 162 0.29 6.03 3.63
CA GLU A 162 -0.95 5.97 4.39
C GLU A 162 -0.81 6.61 5.80
N GLN A 163 -1.81 7.36 6.30
CA GLN A 163 -3.17 7.57 5.79
C GLN A 163 -3.26 8.95 5.11
N ASN A 164 -3.52 9.00 3.81
CA ASN A 164 -3.65 10.21 3.00
C ASN A 164 -5.10 10.49 2.56
N ASP A 165 -6.08 10.03 3.33
CA ASP A 165 -7.53 10.05 3.02
C ASP A 165 -8.19 11.44 3.01
N SER A 166 -7.43 12.52 3.17
CA SER A 166 -7.98 13.88 3.22
C SER A 166 -6.99 14.94 2.75
N ILE A 167 -7.51 16.11 2.39
CA ILE A 167 -6.68 17.29 2.06
C ILE A 167 -5.65 17.62 3.16
N SER A 168 -6.03 17.43 4.43
CA SER A 168 -5.14 17.72 5.58
C SER A 168 -4.03 16.70 5.77
N THR A 169 -4.20 15.51 5.26
CA THR A 169 -3.23 14.38 5.33
C THR A 169 -2.63 14.06 3.96
N ALA A 170 -2.95 14.84 2.94
CA ALA A 170 -2.51 14.63 1.56
C ALA A 170 -0.99 14.51 1.43
N ASP A 171 -0.54 13.51 0.70
CA ASP A 171 0.87 13.32 0.34
C ASP A 171 1.39 14.48 -0.51
N ASN A 172 2.60 14.96 -0.22
CA ASN A 172 3.25 15.96 -1.04
C ASN A 172 3.80 15.33 -2.33
N TYR A 173 3.15 15.57 -3.45
CA TYR A 173 3.64 15.15 -4.76
C TYR A 173 4.68 16.15 -5.28
N THR A 174 5.93 15.94 -4.93
CA THR A 174 7.04 16.90 -5.20
C THR A 174 7.78 16.63 -6.51
N LYS A 175 7.60 15.45 -7.09
CA LYS A 175 8.34 15.00 -8.27
C LYS A 175 7.45 14.99 -9.51
N LEU A 176 6.97 16.18 -9.91
CA LEU A 176 6.16 16.31 -11.12
C LEU A 176 6.85 15.66 -12.34
N GLY A 177 6.08 14.88 -13.09
CA GLY A 177 6.59 14.09 -14.23
C GLY A 177 7.12 12.70 -13.85
N GLN A 178 7.25 12.37 -12.56
CA GLN A 178 7.57 11.02 -12.10
C GLN A 178 6.27 10.29 -11.67
N THR A 179 6.20 9.01 -11.92
CA THR A 179 5.06 8.19 -11.46
C THR A 179 5.13 7.99 -9.95
N ILE A 180 4.01 8.25 -9.26
CA ILE A 180 3.79 7.80 -7.88
C ILE A 180 2.92 6.54 -7.91
N THR A 181 3.22 5.57 -7.09
CA THR A 181 2.44 4.33 -6.98
C THR A 181 1.54 4.42 -5.76
N GLY A 182 0.26 4.14 -5.93
CA GLY A 182 -0.75 4.13 -4.87
C GLY A 182 -1.53 2.83 -4.82
N SER A 183 -2.36 2.67 -3.79
CA SER A 183 -3.20 1.49 -3.60
C SER A 183 -4.50 1.81 -2.88
N ILE A 184 -5.60 1.77 -3.57
CA ILE A 184 -6.92 1.81 -2.94
C ILE A 184 -7.15 0.49 -2.19
N SER A 185 -7.11 0.56 -0.87
CA SER A 185 -7.17 -0.59 0.05
C SER A 185 -8.59 -1.04 0.35
N SER A 186 -9.58 -0.16 0.20
CA SER A 186 -11.01 -0.42 0.43
C SER A 186 -11.90 0.45 -0.46
N THR A 187 -13.21 0.23 -0.41
CA THR A 187 -14.18 1.05 -1.16
C THR A 187 -14.41 2.45 -0.58
N SER A 188 -13.92 2.72 0.60
CA SER A 188 -13.99 4.04 1.26
C SER A 188 -12.65 4.76 1.30
N ASP A 189 -11.63 4.15 0.76
CA ASP A 189 -10.29 4.66 0.64
C ASP A 189 -10.22 5.73 -0.46
N THR A 190 -9.54 6.84 -0.17
CA THR A 190 -9.40 7.97 -1.09
C THR A 190 -8.04 8.61 -0.90
N ASP A 191 -7.19 8.52 -1.90
CA ASP A 191 -5.84 9.05 -1.85
C ASP A 191 -5.82 10.53 -2.26
N TYR A 192 -5.22 11.36 -1.43
CA TYR A 192 -5.01 12.77 -1.73
C TYR A 192 -3.52 13.07 -1.94
N TYR A 193 -3.22 13.72 -3.08
CA TYR A 193 -1.88 14.18 -3.43
C TYR A 193 -1.87 15.69 -3.58
N LYS A 194 -1.02 16.35 -2.81
CA LYS A 194 -0.84 17.80 -2.84
C LYS A 194 0.17 18.19 -3.90
N ILE A 195 -0.23 19.06 -4.83
CA ILE A 195 0.57 19.59 -5.91
C ILE A 195 0.74 21.09 -5.72
N THR A 196 1.97 21.58 -5.80
CA THR A 196 2.25 23.03 -5.74
C THR A 196 2.79 23.50 -7.09
N SER A 197 2.10 24.45 -7.70
CA SER A 197 2.54 25.13 -8.91
C SER A 197 3.10 26.51 -8.56
N ALA A 198 4.38 26.74 -8.85
CA ALA A 198 5.04 28.03 -8.59
C ALA A 198 4.64 29.14 -9.59
N ALA A 199 4.12 28.78 -10.76
CA ALA A 199 3.72 29.69 -11.80
C ALA A 199 2.44 29.22 -12.51
N LYS A 200 1.81 30.11 -13.27
CA LYS A 200 0.72 29.69 -14.15
C LYS A 200 1.27 28.75 -15.24
N GLY A 201 0.49 27.71 -15.57
CA GLY A 201 0.90 26.73 -16.56
C GLY A 201 -0.23 25.78 -16.94
N TYR A 202 0.14 24.70 -17.59
CA TYR A 202 -0.76 23.61 -17.89
C TYR A 202 -0.43 22.42 -17.02
N LEU A 203 -1.45 21.71 -16.55
CA LEU A 203 -1.35 20.45 -15.86
C LEU A 203 -2.04 19.37 -16.68
N SER A 204 -1.44 18.21 -16.73
CA SER A 204 -2.08 16.96 -17.15
C SER A 204 -1.65 15.84 -16.20
N PHE A 205 -2.46 14.81 -16.08
CA PHE A 205 -2.10 13.62 -15.34
C PHE A 205 -2.52 12.36 -16.08
N GLN A 206 -1.88 11.26 -15.74
CA GLN A 206 -2.15 9.94 -16.25
C GLN A 206 -2.38 8.99 -15.08
N LEU A 207 -3.48 8.25 -15.12
CA LEU A 207 -3.73 7.12 -14.25
C LEU A 207 -3.39 5.82 -15.00
N GLN A 208 -2.67 4.92 -14.36
CA GLN A 208 -2.40 3.58 -14.85
C GLN A 208 -2.77 2.55 -13.78
N HIS A 209 -3.40 1.47 -14.18
CA HIS A 209 -3.76 0.34 -13.31
C HIS A 209 -3.84 -0.95 -14.11
N ASP A 210 -3.84 -2.08 -13.41
CA ASP A 210 -4.06 -3.38 -14.06
C ASP A 210 -5.47 -3.47 -14.62
N LYS A 211 -5.60 -4.12 -15.77
CA LYS A 211 -6.89 -4.40 -16.38
C LYS A 211 -7.68 -5.37 -15.50
N VAL A 212 -8.80 -4.91 -14.99
CA VAL A 212 -9.64 -5.68 -14.04
C VAL A 212 -10.63 -6.59 -14.77
N SER A 213 -11.14 -6.17 -15.92
CA SER A 213 -12.07 -6.96 -16.70
C SER A 213 -11.99 -6.62 -18.19
N SER A 214 -11.99 -7.64 -19.04
CA SER A 214 -12.10 -7.47 -20.51
C SER A 214 -13.52 -7.55 -21.02
N LYS A 215 -14.50 -7.87 -20.15
CA LYS A 215 -15.89 -8.17 -20.54
C LYS A 215 -16.90 -7.10 -20.14
N LEU A 216 -16.60 -6.33 -19.13
CA LEU A 216 -17.50 -5.32 -18.59
C LEU A 216 -16.74 -4.03 -18.38
N ALA A 217 -17.07 -3.04 -19.20
CA ALA A 217 -16.47 -1.71 -19.13
C ALA A 217 -17.28 -0.84 -18.15
N THR A 218 -16.90 -0.83 -16.87
CA THR A 218 -17.48 0.00 -15.82
C THR A 218 -16.41 0.89 -15.21
N ASP A 219 -16.80 2.07 -14.73
CA ASP A 219 -15.90 2.97 -14.03
C ASP A 219 -15.38 2.27 -12.76
N ILE A 220 -14.06 2.29 -12.57
CA ILE A 220 -13.40 1.68 -11.41
C ILE A 220 -12.67 2.71 -10.57
N TYR A 221 -12.08 3.72 -11.20
CA TYR A 221 -11.42 4.83 -10.51
C TYR A 221 -12.02 6.16 -10.97
N SER A 222 -12.14 7.08 -10.04
CA SER A 222 -12.41 8.48 -10.30
C SER A 222 -11.24 9.32 -9.77
N VAL A 223 -10.68 10.16 -10.62
CA VAL A 223 -9.60 11.08 -10.26
C VAL A 223 -10.11 12.49 -10.43
N ALA A 224 -9.98 13.30 -9.39
CA ALA A 224 -10.39 14.69 -9.40
C ALA A 224 -9.21 15.61 -9.10
N VAL A 225 -9.14 16.74 -9.77
CA VAL A 225 -8.27 17.86 -9.38
C VAL A 225 -9.10 18.88 -8.64
N CYS A 226 -8.66 19.27 -7.45
CA CYS A 226 -9.31 20.24 -6.59
C CYS A 226 -8.40 21.46 -6.37
N ASP A 227 -9.03 22.63 -6.12
CA ASP A 227 -8.34 23.82 -5.64
C ASP A 227 -7.93 23.68 -4.16
N ALA A 228 -7.26 24.69 -3.61
CA ALA A 228 -6.84 24.73 -2.21
C ALA A 228 -7.99 24.68 -1.20
N SER A 229 -9.21 24.95 -1.63
CA SER A 229 -10.43 24.89 -0.81
C SER A 229 -11.18 23.56 -0.96
N GLY A 230 -10.69 22.64 -1.78
CA GLY A 230 -11.33 21.35 -2.06
C GLY A 230 -12.42 21.40 -3.14
N ASN A 231 -12.58 22.54 -3.85
CA ASN A 231 -13.53 22.60 -4.96
C ASN A 231 -12.97 21.88 -6.17
N THR A 232 -13.73 20.96 -6.75
CA THR A 232 -13.33 20.21 -7.94
C THR A 232 -13.22 21.13 -9.16
N ILE A 233 -12.07 21.09 -9.82
CA ILE A 233 -11.76 21.81 -11.06
C ILE A 233 -11.93 20.89 -12.27
N TYR A 234 -11.51 19.64 -12.15
CA TYR A 234 -11.53 18.65 -13.22
C TYR A 234 -11.77 17.25 -12.66
N THR A 235 -12.45 16.42 -13.42
CA THR A 235 -12.66 14.99 -13.06
C THR A 235 -12.44 14.11 -14.26
N MET A 236 -11.83 12.96 -14.04
CA MET A 236 -11.61 11.89 -15.01
C MET A 236 -11.99 10.55 -14.38
N THR A 237 -12.58 9.66 -15.15
CA THR A 237 -12.81 8.27 -14.74
C THR A 237 -11.95 7.32 -15.55
N SER A 238 -11.54 6.22 -14.96
CA SER A 238 -10.90 5.10 -15.63
C SER A 238 -11.73 3.83 -15.44
N ARG A 239 -11.73 2.96 -16.45
CA ARG A 239 -12.65 1.82 -16.56
C ARG A 239 -11.94 0.49 -16.34
N THR A 240 -12.69 -0.53 -16.00
CA THR A 240 -12.19 -1.89 -15.76
C THR A 240 -11.50 -2.54 -16.95
N ASP A 241 -11.79 -2.09 -18.18
CA ASP A 241 -11.22 -2.57 -19.45
C ASP A 241 -10.04 -1.70 -19.95
N GLU A 242 -9.70 -0.65 -19.24
CA GLU A 242 -8.55 0.24 -19.51
C GLU A 242 -7.36 -0.14 -18.61
N GLU A 243 -6.16 0.14 -19.08
CA GLU A 243 -4.92 0.04 -18.31
C GLU A 243 -4.30 1.41 -18.09
N LYS A 244 -4.73 2.39 -18.90
CA LYS A 244 -4.21 3.74 -18.90
C LYS A 244 -5.29 4.73 -19.30
N THR A 245 -5.44 5.78 -18.53
CA THR A 245 -6.33 6.90 -18.83
C THR A 245 -5.57 8.22 -18.64
N GLU A 246 -5.70 9.13 -19.60
CA GLU A 246 -4.99 10.42 -19.59
C GLU A 246 -5.99 11.57 -19.52
N SER A 247 -5.67 12.58 -18.70
CA SER A 247 -6.43 13.82 -18.69
C SER A 247 -6.11 14.67 -19.91
N VAL A 248 -6.99 15.61 -20.24
CA VAL A 248 -6.64 16.74 -21.10
C VAL A 248 -5.67 17.69 -20.37
N ASN A 249 -4.95 18.50 -21.14
CA ASN A 249 -4.21 19.63 -20.58
C ASN A 249 -5.19 20.71 -20.15
N PHE A 250 -5.12 21.15 -18.89
CA PHE A 250 -5.92 22.27 -18.39
C PHE A 250 -5.04 23.32 -17.70
N GLY A 251 -5.40 24.58 -17.88
CA GLY A 251 -4.64 25.71 -17.35
C GLY A 251 -4.87 25.92 -15.88
N LEU A 252 -3.78 26.12 -15.11
CA LEU A 252 -3.82 26.46 -13.69
C LEU A 252 -3.03 27.74 -13.41
N ALA A 253 -3.47 28.52 -12.44
CA ALA A 253 -2.68 29.61 -11.85
C ALA A 253 -1.56 29.05 -10.97
N ALA A 254 -0.63 29.91 -10.53
CA ALA A 254 0.24 29.56 -9.41
C ALA A 254 -0.60 29.29 -8.16
N GLY A 255 -0.31 28.23 -7.43
CA GLY A 255 -1.08 27.86 -6.24
C GLY A 255 -0.92 26.42 -5.81
N THR A 256 -1.69 26.04 -4.81
CA THR A 256 -1.79 24.66 -4.31
C THR A 256 -3.05 24.00 -4.85
N TYR A 257 -2.90 22.76 -5.27
CA TYR A 257 -3.96 21.91 -5.81
C TYR A 257 -3.86 20.53 -5.18
N TYR A 258 -4.94 19.78 -5.25
CA TYR A 258 -5.01 18.39 -4.79
C TYR A 258 -5.53 17.50 -5.92
N LEU A 259 -4.91 16.34 -6.03
CA LEU A 259 -5.35 15.25 -6.89
C LEU A 259 -5.94 14.16 -6.02
#